data_ba39d947bf582fa5eebe13132b559967
#
_entry.id   ba39d947bf582fa5eebe13132b559967
#
_cell.length_a   1.000
_cell.length_b   1.000
_cell.length_c   1.000
_cell.angle_alpha   90.00
_cell.angle_beta   90.00
_cell.angle_gamma   90.00
#
_symmetry.space_group_name_H-M   'P 1'
#
loop_
_entity.id
_entity.type
_entity.pdbx_description
1 polymer ?
#
loop_
_entity_poly.entity_id
_entity_poly.type
_entity_poly.pdbx_seq_one_letter_code
_entity_poly.pdbx_strand_id
1 'polypeptide(L)' 'MKYAELHRLIAQKGWVELPKRGKGSHRRYVKDGKVCTVPFHKGKEIGNDFAKKILQEMGIR' A
#
# COMPACT_ATOMS: atom_id res chain seq x y z
N MET A 1 7.17 6.96 8.47
CA MET A 1 7.76 6.42 7.25
C MET A 1 7.21 7.13 6.03
N LYS A 2 7.91 7.07 4.93
CA LYS A 2 7.41 7.63 3.67
C LYS A 2 6.48 6.65 2.98
N TYR A 3 5.54 7.19 2.20
CA TYR A 3 4.65 6.33 1.41
C TYR A 3 5.41 5.33 0.55
N ALA A 4 6.53 5.75 -0.05
CA ALA A 4 7.34 4.85 -0.87
C ALA A 4 7.89 3.66 -0.07
N GLU A 5 8.24 3.88 1.18
CA GLU A 5 8.71 2.80 2.06
C GLU A 5 7.57 1.82 2.39
N LEU A 6 6.38 2.36 2.67
CA LEU A 6 5.22 1.54 2.94
C LEU A 6 4.90 0.63 1.74
N HIS A 7 4.88 1.20 0.54
CA HIS A 7 4.58 0.43 -0.67
C HIS A 7 5.64 -0.62 -0.96
N ARG A 8 6.91 -0.31 -0.69
CA ARG A 8 8.00 -1.28 -0.83
C ARG A 8 7.80 -2.45 0.13
N LEU A 9 7.45 -2.17 1.38
CA LEU A 9 7.20 -3.20 2.38
C LEU A 9 6.03 -4.10 1.95
N ILE A 10 4.96 -3.49 1.46
CA ILE A 10 3.79 -4.23 0.98
C ILE A 10 4.20 -5.20 -0.13
N ALA A 11 4.98 -4.73 -1.09
CA ALA A 11 5.46 -5.58 -2.19
C ALA A 11 6.35 -6.72 -1.68
N GLN A 12 7.19 -6.44 -0.70
CA GLN A 12 8.08 -7.46 -0.11
C GLN A 12 7.29 -8.57 0.59
N LYS A 13 6.08 -8.28 1.01
CA LYS A 13 5.23 -9.25 1.71
C LYS A 13 4.35 -10.07 0.77
N GLY A 14 4.60 -9.97 -0.52
CA GLY A 14 3.91 -10.81 -1.50
C GLY A 14 2.69 -10.18 -2.16
N TRP A 15 2.40 -8.92 -1.85
CA TRP A 15 1.32 -8.20 -2.52
C TRP A 15 1.80 -7.72 -3.88
N VAL A 16 0.98 -7.91 -4.90
CA VAL A 16 1.30 -7.52 -6.29
C VAL A 16 0.45 -6.32 -6.66
N GLU A 17 1.10 -5.29 -7.16
CA GLU A 17 0.41 -4.09 -7.61
C GLU A 17 -0.34 -4.38 -8.90
N LEU A 18 -1.63 -4.00 -8.94
CA LEU A 18 -2.46 -4.13 -10.14
C LEU A 18 -2.20 -2.96 -11.08
N PRO A 19 -2.44 -3.16 -12.40
CA PRO A 19 -2.28 -2.08 -13.36
C PRO A 19 -3.09 -0.84 -12.96
N LYS A 20 -2.47 0.32 -13.10
CA LYS A 20 -3.10 1.59 -12.74
C LYS A 20 -4.21 1.93 -13.72
N ARG A 21 -5.38 2.27 -13.20
CA ARG A 21 -6.50 2.73 -13.99
C ARG A 21 -6.75 4.20 -13.72
N GLY A 22 -6.68 5.02 -14.76
CA GLY A 22 -6.96 6.44 -14.66
C GLY A 22 -5.95 7.21 -13.85
N LYS A 23 -6.34 8.41 -13.46
CA LYS A 23 -5.52 9.31 -12.66
C LYS A 23 -5.89 9.18 -11.19
N GLY A 24 -4.93 8.96 -10.34
CA GLY A 24 -5.22 8.88 -8.93
C GLY A 24 -3.99 8.60 -8.11
N SER A 25 -4.07 8.93 -6.84
CA SER A 25 -2.98 8.72 -5.89
C SER A 25 -3.11 7.40 -5.15
N HIS A 26 -4.06 6.55 -5.55
CA HIS A 26 -4.27 5.26 -4.91
C HIS A 26 -3.72 4.14 -5.78
N ARG A 27 -3.07 3.17 -5.15
CA ARG A 27 -2.56 1.98 -5.82
C ARG A 27 -3.29 0.76 -5.28
N ARG A 28 -3.62 -0.17 -6.17
CA ARG A 28 -4.32 -1.40 -5.77
C ARG A 28 -3.34 -2.55 -5.78
N TYR A 29 -3.44 -3.38 -4.74
CA TYR A 29 -2.61 -4.57 -4.60
C TYR A 29 -3.49 -5.79 -4.43
N VAL A 30 -3.01 -6.93 -4.92
CA VAL A 30 -3.73 -8.19 -4.79
C VAL A 30 -2.82 -9.26 -4.18
N LYS A 31 -3.40 -10.07 -3.32
CA LYS A 31 -2.73 -11.24 -2.76
C LYS A 31 -3.80 -12.26 -2.39
N ASP A 32 -3.63 -13.49 -2.85
CA ASP A 32 -4.54 -14.60 -2.56
C ASP A 32 -6.01 -14.24 -2.85
N GLY A 33 -6.24 -13.53 -3.95
CA GLY A 33 -7.58 -13.15 -4.36
C GLY A 33 -8.15 -11.93 -3.62
N LYS A 34 -7.43 -11.38 -2.65
CA LYS A 34 -7.87 -10.20 -1.91
C LYS A 34 -7.24 -8.95 -2.50
N VAL A 35 -8.06 -7.93 -2.76
CA VAL A 35 -7.59 -6.65 -3.29
C VAL A 35 -7.65 -5.59 -2.22
N CYS A 36 -6.57 -4.84 -2.06
CA CYS A 36 -6.50 -3.72 -1.13
C CYS A 36 -6.03 -2.47 -1.86
N THR A 37 -6.66 -1.34 -1.55
CA THR A 37 -6.30 -0.04 -2.10
C THR A 37 -5.50 0.74 -1.06
N VAL A 38 -4.34 1.25 -1.47
CA VAL A 38 -3.43 1.97 -0.57
C VAL A 38 -3.08 3.32 -1.19
N PRO A 39 -3.26 4.42 -0.44
CA PRO A 39 -2.90 5.74 -0.97
C PRO A 39 -1.40 5.86 -1.19
N PHE A 40 -1.02 6.68 -2.14
CA PHE A 40 0.39 6.98 -2.42
C PHE A 40 0.55 8.46 -2.70
N HIS A 41 1.45 9.10 -1.97
CA HIS A 41 1.78 10.51 -2.15
C HIS A 41 3.30 10.64 -2.24
N LYS A 42 3.79 10.90 -3.43
CA LYS A 42 5.22 10.97 -3.71
C LYS A 42 5.92 11.99 -2.80
N GLY A 43 6.99 11.56 -2.16
CA GLY A 43 7.80 12.43 -1.31
C GLY A 43 7.18 12.82 0.02
N LYS A 44 6.02 12.26 0.35
CA LYS A 44 5.31 12.60 1.59
C LYS A 44 5.48 11.51 2.65
N GLU A 45 5.28 11.92 3.89
CA GLU A 45 5.28 10.99 5.02
C GLU A 45 3.85 10.50 5.28
N ILE A 46 3.74 9.24 5.70
CA ILE A 46 2.47 8.70 6.17
C ILE A 46 2.51 8.64 7.70
N GLY A 47 1.39 9.00 8.34
CA GLY A 47 1.30 8.93 9.79
C GLY A 47 1.46 7.49 10.29
N ASN A 48 2.11 7.31 11.43
CA ASN A 48 2.40 5.98 11.97
C ASN A 48 1.15 5.16 12.23
N ASP A 49 0.12 5.77 12.78
CA ASP A 49 -1.12 5.05 13.08
C ASP A 49 -1.85 4.62 11.81
N PHE A 50 -1.85 5.46 10.81
CA PHE A 50 -2.46 5.15 9.52
C PHE A 50 -1.69 4.03 8.81
N ALA A 51 -0.37 4.08 8.82
CA ALA A 51 0.46 3.03 8.24
C ALA A 51 0.21 1.69 8.93
N LYS A 52 0.14 1.70 10.25
CA LYS A 52 -0.17 0.51 11.05
C LYS A 52 -1.52 -0.09 10.66
N LYS A 53 -2.53 0.75 10.53
CA LYS A 53 -3.87 0.31 10.16
C LYS A 53 -3.87 -0.36 8.79
N ILE A 54 -3.19 0.25 7.83
CA ILE A 54 -3.08 -0.32 6.48
C ILE A 54 -2.40 -1.70 6.54
N LEU A 55 -1.28 -1.78 7.23
CA LEU A 55 -0.54 -3.03 7.33
C LEU A 55 -1.36 -4.12 8.02
N GLN A 56 -2.11 -3.77 9.06
CA GLN A 56 -2.98 -4.73 9.74
C GLN A 56 -4.07 -5.26 8.82
N GLU A 57 -4.69 -4.40 8.04
CA GLU A 57 -5.73 -4.79 7.09
C GLU A 57 -5.18 -5.74 6.03
N MET A 58 -3.91 -5.59 5.67
CA MET A 58 -3.25 -6.45 4.69
C MET A 58 -2.60 -7.68 5.33
N GLY A 59 -2.74 -7.87 6.62
CA GLY A 59 -2.16 -9.01 7.32
C GLY A 59 -0.64 -8.93 7.47
N ILE A 60 -0.07 -7.76 7.38
CA ILE A 60 1.38 -7.54 7.53
C ILE A 60 1.67 -7.06 8.95
N ARG A 61 2.67 -7.68 9.54
CA ARG A 61 3.12 -7.29 10.88
C ARG A 61 4.50 -6.68 10.86
#